data_0cc5a8ebc8722de4e663f024aaf00d0c
#
_entry.id   0cc5a8ebc8722de4e663f024aaf00d0c
#
_cell.length_a   1.000
_cell.length_b   1.000
_cell.length_c   1.000
_cell.angle_alpha   90.00
_cell.angle_beta   90.00
_cell.angle_gamma   90.00
#
_symmetry.space_group_name_H-M   'P 1'
#
loop_
_entity.id
_entity.type
_entity.pdbx_description
1 polymer ?
#
loop_
_entity_poly.entity_id
_entity_poly.type
_entity_poly.pdbx_seq_one_letter_code
_entity_poly.pdbx_strand_id
1 'polypeptide(L)'
;MIDVAHELGVPSYVFFTGNAAFFGFMLYLPTRHDQVGIEFRETDPESAIPSYVNPLPPGALPSLALNKEGGYISFVNHGRKIPPIYTVGRMIDLKGKTHSGDNQAKQEIMKWLDDQPPSSVVFLCFGSRGSFVEPQLKETALGLERSGHRFLWSVRLPSRDDGLAKPTDAENLEEILPPGFLERTRGIGMICGWAPQVEVLAHKAIGWFVSHCGWNSILESLWHGVPIATWPLYAEQQTNAFQMVRDLGLAVELKINYRLGSGALVIAEEIEKAVKCLMEGDSEVRKRVKEMSEKSREAVIEGGSSYASLGRLIEAMMANVTVPARK
;
A
#
# COMPACT_ATOMS: atom_id res chain seq x y z
N MET A 1 -17.48 -3.86 20.74
CA MET A 1 -17.90 -5.18 20.25
C MET A 1 -17.12 -6.32 20.89
N ILE A 2 -15.79 -6.29 21.00
CA ILE A 2 -15.00 -7.35 21.68
C ILE A 2 -15.42 -7.49 23.15
N ASP A 3 -15.58 -6.38 23.87
CA ASP A 3 -15.99 -6.40 25.27
C ASP A 3 -17.40 -7.00 25.46
N VAL A 4 -18.33 -6.67 24.57
CA VAL A 4 -19.69 -7.27 24.56
C VAL A 4 -19.65 -8.76 24.29
N ALA A 5 -18.83 -9.21 23.33
CA ALA A 5 -18.66 -10.64 23.08
C ALA A 5 -18.08 -11.36 24.32
N HIS A 6 -17.10 -10.73 24.98
CA HIS A 6 -16.51 -11.26 26.21
C HIS A 6 -17.52 -11.35 27.37
N GLU A 7 -18.35 -10.31 27.56
CA GLU A 7 -19.45 -10.33 28.57
C GLU A 7 -20.45 -11.45 28.31
N LEU A 8 -20.72 -11.78 27.06
CA LEU A 8 -21.60 -12.85 26.63
C LEU A 8 -20.93 -14.22 26.55
N GLY A 9 -19.63 -14.33 26.88
CA GLY A 9 -18.88 -15.59 26.81
C GLY A 9 -18.70 -16.10 25.37
N VAL A 10 -18.81 -15.21 24.36
CA VAL A 10 -18.69 -15.56 22.95
C VAL A 10 -17.25 -15.29 22.50
N PRO A 11 -16.55 -16.25 21.86
CA PRO A 11 -15.23 -16.03 21.28
C PRO A 11 -15.28 -14.94 20.21
N SER A 12 -14.33 -14.00 20.25
CA SER A 12 -14.20 -12.95 19.25
C SER A 12 -12.83 -13.03 18.57
N TYR A 13 -12.82 -12.74 17.28
CA TYR A 13 -11.61 -12.76 16.44
C TYR A 13 -11.48 -11.45 15.68
N VAL A 14 -10.27 -10.92 15.61
CA VAL A 14 -9.97 -9.71 14.85
C VAL A 14 -9.09 -10.08 13.65
N PHE A 15 -9.52 -9.73 12.47
CA PHE A 15 -8.69 -9.83 11.27
C PHE A 15 -7.94 -8.52 11.07
N PHE A 16 -6.63 -8.56 11.30
CA PHE A 16 -5.75 -7.41 11.08
C PHE A 16 -5.27 -7.40 9.63
N THR A 17 -5.66 -6.39 8.87
CA THR A 17 -5.39 -6.29 7.42
C THR A 17 -4.06 -5.64 7.06
N GLY A 18 -3.24 -5.25 8.05
CA GLY A 18 -1.91 -4.69 7.89
C GLY A 18 -0.81 -5.75 7.98
N ASN A 19 0.44 -5.32 7.84
CA ASN A 19 1.59 -6.19 7.97
C ASN A 19 1.93 -6.52 9.43
N ALA A 20 2.71 -7.60 9.62
CA ALA A 20 3.11 -8.07 10.95
C ALA A 20 4.04 -7.07 11.67
N ALA A 21 4.90 -6.35 10.97
CA ALA A 21 5.80 -5.37 11.57
C ALA A 21 5.02 -4.17 12.12
N PHE A 22 4.03 -3.67 11.38
CA PHE A 22 3.14 -2.61 11.87
C PHE A 22 2.29 -3.09 13.04
N PHE A 23 1.80 -4.32 13.01
CA PHE A 23 1.12 -4.91 14.16
C PHE A 23 2.04 -4.99 15.38
N GLY A 24 3.28 -5.43 15.22
CA GLY A 24 4.30 -5.44 16.27
C GLY A 24 4.62 -4.04 16.80
N PHE A 25 4.64 -3.03 15.93
CA PHE A 25 4.74 -1.63 16.36
C PHE A 25 3.57 -1.22 17.27
N MET A 26 2.35 -1.55 16.91
CA MET A 26 1.17 -1.27 17.75
C MET A 26 1.26 -1.95 19.11
N LEU A 27 1.73 -3.19 19.18
CA LEU A 27 1.94 -3.92 20.43
C LEU A 27 3.08 -3.36 21.28
N TYR A 28 4.05 -2.69 20.68
CA TYR A 28 5.17 -2.04 21.37
C TYR A 28 4.76 -0.69 21.99
N LEU A 29 3.77 0.01 21.42
CA LEU A 29 3.35 1.34 21.91
C LEU A 29 3.03 1.40 23.41
N PRO A 30 2.30 0.45 24.03
CA PRO A 30 2.08 0.45 25.47
C PRO A 30 3.36 0.44 26.29
N THR A 31 4.31 -0.44 25.93
CA THR A 31 5.60 -0.55 26.61
C THR A 31 6.40 0.76 26.54
N ARG A 32 6.45 1.34 25.33
CA ARG A 32 7.09 2.65 25.15
C ARG A 32 6.40 3.74 25.95
N HIS A 33 5.07 3.78 25.94
CA HIS A 33 4.30 4.79 26.68
C HIS A 33 4.55 4.70 28.19
N ASP A 34 4.60 3.48 28.75
CA ASP A 34 4.89 3.27 30.17
C ASP A 34 6.30 3.70 30.55
N GLN A 35 7.26 3.68 29.61
CA GLN A 35 8.64 4.12 29.80
C GLN A 35 8.84 5.63 29.62
N VAL A 36 8.19 6.23 28.64
CA VAL A 36 8.44 7.62 28.20
C VAL A 36 7.30 8.58 28.55
N GLY A 37 6.06 8.09 28.63
CA GLY A 37 4.90 8.86 29.05
C GLY A 37 4.29 9.79 28.00
N ILE A 38 4.90 9.90 26.82
CA ILE A 38 4.49 10.83 25.75
C ILE A 38 4.50 10.15 24.38
N GLU A 39 3.75 10.72 23.42
CA GLU A 39 3.79 10.35 22.01
C GLU A 39 5.15 10.59 21.36
N PHE A 40 5.35 10.08 20.14
CA PHE A 40 6.51 10.42 19.32
C PHE A 40 6.40 11.86 18.80
N ARG A 41 7.54 12.50 18.60
CA ARG A 41 7.64 13.85 18.02
C ARG A 41 8.41 13.81 16.70
N GLU A 42 8.12 14.74 15.82
CA GLU A 42 8.87 14.88 14.56
C GLU A 42 10.36 15.20 14.75
N THR A 43 10.70 15.78 15.91
CA THR A 43 12.07 16.13 16.29
C THR A 43 12.80 15.03 17.04
N ASP A 44 12.13 13.90 17.32
CA ASP A 44 12.78 12.77 18.00
C ASP A 44 13.86 12.16 17.09
N PRO A 45 14.90 11.54 17.65
CA PRO A 45 15.82 10.72 16.86
C PRO A 45 15.10 9.47 16.33
N GLU A 46 15.77 8.77 15.44
CA GLU A 46 15.30 7.46 14.98
C GLU A 46 15.04 6.52 16.15
N SER A 47 13.97 5.76 16.07
CA SER A 47 13.51 4.90 17.16
C SER A 47 13.70 3.43 16.82
N ALA A 48 14.38 2.68 17.67
CA ALA A 48 14.48 1.23 17.57
C ALA A 48 13.14 0.61 17.99
N ILE A 49 12.42 0.08 17.01
CA ILE A 49 11.15 -0.60 17.22
C ILE A 49 11.38 -2.11 17.04
N PRO A 50 11.03 -2.98 18.01
CA PRO A 50 11.40 -4.40 17.99
C PRO A 50 10.92 -5.18 16.77
N SER A 51 9.89 -4.71 16.09
CA SER A 51 9.31 -5.35 14.89
C SER A 51 9.92 -4.87 13.57
N TYR A 52 10.89 -3.97 13.60
CA TYR A 52 11.64 -3.49 12.42
C TYR A 52 13.13 -3.81 12.58
N VAL A 53 13.81 -4.06 11.46
CA VAL A 53 15.25 -4.36 11.44
C VAL A 53 16.06 -3.08 11.64
N ASN A 54 15.66 -2.01 10.96
CA ASN A 54 16.31 -0.71 11.03
C ASN A 54 15.52 0.25 11.92
N PRO A 55 16.19 1.19 12.65
CA PRO A 55 15.50 2.22 13.41
C PRO A 55 14.59 3.07 12.51
N LEU A 56 13.37 3.35 12.95
CA LEU A 56 12.40 4.16 12.22
C LEU A 56 12.65 5.65 12.46
N PRO A 57 12.87 6.44 11.41
CA PRO A 57 12.89 7.89 11.52
C PRO A 57 11.47 8.43 11.76
N PRO A 58 11.31 9.58 12.45
CA PRO A 58 10.00 10.16 12.72
C PRO A 58 9.12 10.35 11.49
N GLY A 59 9.72 10.69 10.34
CA GLY A 59 9.02 10.84 9.08
C GLY A 59 8.38 9.55 8.55
N ALA A 60 8.87 8.38 8.95
CA ALA A 60 8.31 7.08 8.59
C ALA A 60 7.25 6.58 9.58
N LEU A 61 7.07 7.22 10.73
CA LEU A 61 6.03 6.85 11.70
C LEU A 61 4.64 7.23 11.18
N PRO A 62 3.57 6.48 11.52
CA PRO A 62 2.21 6.88 11.15
C PRO A 62 1.79 8.15 11.89
N SER A 63 0.92 8.97 11.29
CA SER A 63 0.41 10.23 11.87
C SER A 63 -0.16 10.04 13.28
N LEU A 64 -0.75 8.88 13.51
CA LEU A 64 -1.33 8.49 14.79
C LEU A 64 -0.31 8.39 15.91
N ALA A 65 0.89 7.89 15.64
CA ALA A 65 1.99 7.80 16.63
C ALA A 65 2.55 9.18 16.97
N LEU A 66 2.45 10.12 16.03
CA LEU A 66 2.80 11.53 16.21
C LEU A 66 1.65 12.37 16.81
N ASN A 67 0.57 11.72 17.22
CA ASN A 67 -0.67 12.31 17.73
C ASN A 67 -1.33 13.37 16.82
N LYS A 68 -1.00 13.38 15.54
CA LYS A 68 -1.54 14.35 14.57
C LYS A 68 -3.06 14.19 14.35
N GLU A 69 -3.57 12.99 14.62
CA GLU A 69 -5.00 12.62 14.47
C GLU A 69 -5.69 12.42 15.83
N GLY A 70 -5.01 12.72 16.94
CA GLY A 70 -5.57 12.65 18.29
C GLY A 70 -5.85 11.23 18.81
N GLY A 71 -5.29 10.19 18.18
CA GLY A 71 -5.61 8.79 18.49
C GLY A 71 -4.56 8.01 19.28
N TYR A 72 -3.43 8.62 19.65
CA TYR A 72 -2.30 7.91 20.27
C TYR A 72 -2.69 7.08 21.49
N ILE A 73 -3.38 7.68 22.47
CA ILE A 73 -3.79 6.97 23.70
C ILE A 73 -4.74 5.81 23.42
N SER A 74 -5.63 5.94 22.42
CA SER A 74 -6.50 4.84 21.99
C SER A 74 -5.69 3.65 21.51
N PHE A 75 -4.64 3.90 20.72
CA PHE A 75 -3.73 2.85 20.24
C PHE A 75 -2.93 2.20 21.36
N VAL A 76 -2.40 2.98 22.30
CA VAL A 76 -1.74 2.46 23.50
C VAL A 76 -2.66 1.50 24.25
N ASN A 77 -3.90 1.88 24.50
CA ASN A 77 -4.85 1.05 25.24
C ASN A 77 -5.22 -0.24 24.50
N HIS A 78 -5.38 -0.20 23.18
CA HIS A 78 -5.67 -1.40 22.39
C HIS A 78 -4.48 -2.38 22.34
N GLY A 79 -3.25 -1.89 22.34
CA GLY A 79 -2.05 -2.72 22.33
C GLY A 79 -1.75 -3.46 23.65
N ARG A 80 -2.47 -3.18 24.75
CA ARG A 80 -2.24 -3.83 26.05
C ARG A 80 -2.77 -5.27 26.13
N LYS A 81 -3.66 -5.69 25.25
CA LYS A 81 -4.22 -7.05 25.22
C LYS A 81 -3.67 -7.81 24.00
N ILE A 82 -2.81 -8.79 24.23
CA ILE A 82 -2.21 -9.61 23.18
C ILE A 82 -2.94 -10.95 23.12
N PRO A 83 -3.86 -11.16 22.17
CA PRO A 83 -4.48 -12.47 21.92
C PRO A 83 -3.49 -13.38 21.18
N PRO A 84 -3.77 -14.69 21.06
CA PRO A 84 -3.04 -15.57 20.15
C PRO A 84 -3.07 -15.01 18.72
N ILE A 85 -1.92 -15.00 18.04
CA ILE A 85 -1.75 -14.42 16.71
C ILE A 85 -1.53 -15.54 15.70
N TYR A 86 -2.28 -15.48 14.59
CA TYR A 86 -2.16 -16.42 13.47
C TYR A 86 -1.85 -15.65 12.20
N THR A 87 -0.68 -15.89 11.60
CA THR A 87 -0.26 -15.26 10.35
C THR A 87 -0.85 -16.04 9.17
N VAL A 88 -2.04 -15.70 8.77
CA VAL A 88 -2.80 -16.46 7.73
C VAL A 88 -2.39 -16.13 6.29
N GLY A 89 -1.41 -15.25 6.11
CA GLY A 89 -0.89 -14.87 4.80
C GLY A 89 -1.75 -13.83 4.11
N ARG A 90 -1.56 -13.73 2.81
CA ARG A 90 -2.28 -12.77 1.98
C ARG A 90 -3.75 -13.12 1.78
N MET A 91 -4.58 -12.09 1.78
CA MET A 91 -5.96 -12.15 1.31
C MET A 91 -6.06 -11.26 0.06
N ILE A 92 -5.85 -11.85 -1.12
CA ILE A 92 -5.92 -11.15 -2.42
C ILE A 92 -7.11 -11.68 -3.19
N ASP A 93 -7.94 -10.77 -3.68
CA ASP A 93 -8.99 -11.10 -4.64
C ASP A 93 -8.39 -11.15 -6.05
N LEU A 94 -7.91 -12.33 -6.45
CA LEU A 94 -7.29 -12.54 -7.76
C LEU A 94 -8.27 -12.41 -8.93
N LYS A 95 -9.58 -12.44 -8.68
CA LYS A 95 -10.61 -12.30 -9.72
C LYS A 95 -11.00 -10.84 -9.95
N GLY A 96 -10.64 -9.96 -9.00
CA GLY A 96 -11.04 -8.56 -9.01
C GLY A 96 -12.56 -8.36 -8.87
N LYS A 97 -12.98 -7.33 -8.15
CA LYS A 97 -14.39 -6.93 -8.17
C LYS A 97 -14.64 -6.14 -9.44
N THR A 98 -15.27 -6.75 -10.43
CA THR A 98 -15.88 -6.01 -11.54
C THR A 98 -17.05 -5.20 -11.00
N HIS A 99 -16.85 -3.90 -10.80
CA HIS A 99 -17.99 -3.00 -10.68
C HIS A 99 -18.72 -3.00 -12.02
N SER A 100 -20.00 -3.18 -12.00
CA SER A 100 -20.88 -3.41 -13.19
C SER A 100 -20.94 -2.27 -14.22
N GLY A 101 -20.13 -1.20 -14.07
CA GLY A 101 -19.99 -0.09 -15.02
C GLY A 101 -18.64 -0.01 -15.75
N ASP A 102 -17.62 -0.78 -15.32
CA ASP A 102 -16.22 -0.56 -15.71
C ASP A 102 -15.68 -1.50 -16.79
N ASN A 103 -16.53 -2.34 -17.41
CA ASN A 103 -16.05 -3.34 -18.40
C ASN A 103 -15.39 -2.69 -19.62
N GLN A 104 -15.89 -1.55 -20.09
CA GLN A 104 -15.34 -0.89 -21.27
C GLN A 104 -13.98 -0.25 -20.95
N ALA A 105 -13.88 0.53 -19.88
CA ALA A 105 -12.62 1.13 -19.45
C ALA A 105 -11.55 0.07 -19.16
N LYS A 106 -11.93 -1.03 -18.51
CA LYS A 106 -11.04 -2.18 -18.31
C LYS A 106 -10.55 -2.77 -19.64
N GLN A 107 -11.43 -2.99 -20.61
CA GLN A 107 -11.06 -3.53 -21.92
C GLN A 107 -10.10 -2.59 -22.66
N GLU A 108 -10.31 -1.28 -22.59
CA GLU A 108 -9.44 -0.27 -23.19
C GLU A 108 -8.03 -0.28 -22.57
N ILE A 109 -7.95 -0.36 -21.22
CA ILE A 109 -6.69 -0.48 -20.51
C ILE A 109 -5.94 -1.75 -20.93
N MET A 110 -6.60 -2.89 -20.90
CA MET A 110 -5.96 -4.16 -21.23
C MET A 110 -5.51 -4.21 -22.70
N LYS A 111 -6.33 -3.71 -23.62
CA LYS A 111 -5.96 -3.59 -25.03
C LYS A 111 -4.74 -2.70 -25.24
N TRP A 112 -4.68 -1.55 -24.57
CA TRP A 112 -3.51 -0.65 -24.65
C TRP A 112 -2.26 -1.34 -24.10
N LEU A 113 -2.36 -2.07 -22.99
CA LEU A 113 -1.25 -2.84 -22.42
C LEU A 113 -0.78 -3.96 -23.33
N ASP A 114 -1.67 -4.65 -24.04
CA ASP A 114 -1.34 -5.71 -24.99
C ASP A 114 -0.42 -5.22 -26.14
N ASP A 115 -0.55 -3.94 -26.52
CA ASP A 115 0.26 -3.28 -27.53
C ASP A 115 1.64 -2.83 -27.00
N GLN A 116 1.91 -2.98 -25.69
CA GLN A 116 3.17 -2.52 -25.08
C GLN A 116 4.19 -3.67 -24.94
N PRO A 117 5.50 -3.39 -25.12
CA PRO A 117 6.54 -4.37 -24.86
C PRO A 117 6.53 -4.90 -23.42
N PRO A 118 7.01 -6.13 -23.17
CA PRO A 118 7.12 -6.66 -21.81
C PRO A 118 7.96 -5.75 -20.91
N SER A 119 7.52 -5.58 -19.65
CA SER A 119 8.19 -4.80 -18.60
C SER A 119 8.54 -3.35 -18.98
N SER A 120 7.79 -2.75 -19.94
CA SER A 120 8.08 -1.41 -20.47
C SER A 120 7.20 -0.31 -19.89
N VAL A 121 6.20 -0.63 -19.09
CA VAL A 121 5.22 0.32 -18.56
C VAL A 121 5.40 0.52 -17.07
N VAL A 122 5.46 1.77 -16.62
CA VAL A 122 5.34 2.15 -15.21
C VAL A 122 3.86 2.37 -14.90
N PHE A 123 3.32 1.62 -13.96
CA PHE A 123 1.95 1.80 -13.47
C PHE A 123 1.93 2.72 -12.26
N LEU A 124 1.13 3.79 -12.28
CA LEU A 124 0.91 4.68 -11.14
C LEU A 124 -0.52 4.51 -10.64
N CYS A 125 -0.68 4.03 -9.40
CA CYS A 125 -2.00 3.92 -8.76
C CYS A 125 -1.87 4.07 -7.25
N PHE A 126 -2.73 4.91 -6.69
CA PHE A 126 -2.69 5.30 -5.28
C PHE A 126 -3.84 4.69 -4.46
N GLY A 127 -4.37 3.56 -4.94
CA GLY A 127 -5.44 2.81 -4.30
C GLY A 127 -6.82 3.47 -4.42
N SER A 128 -7.79 2.92 -3.74
CA SER A 128 -9.21 3.34 -3.86
C SER A 128 -9.52 4.70 -3.22
N ARG A 129 -8.62 5.23 -2.39
CA ARG A 129 -8.80 6.50 -1.66
C ARG A 129 -7.70 7.52 -1.93
N GLY A 130 -6.64 7.14 -2.63
CA GLY A 130 -5.56 8.04 -3.00
C GLY A 130 -6.00 9.00 -4.11
N SER A 131 -5.80 10.29 -3.86
CA SER A 131 -6.08 11.35 -4.81
C SER A 131 -5.10 12.49 -4.59
N PHE A 132 -4.86 13.27 -5.62
CA PHE A 132 -3.97 14.41 -5.53
C PHE A 132 -4.67 15.70 -5.95
N VAL A 133 -4.24 16.81 -5.38
CA VAL A 133 -4.62 18.14 -5.82
C VAL A 133 -3.94 18.49 -7.14
N GLU A 134 -4.53 19.40 -7.89
CA GLU A 134 -4.08 19.81 -9.23
C GLU A 134 -2.57 20.15 -9.31
N PRO A 135 -1.95 20.89 -8.37
CA PRO A 135 -0.50 21.15 -8.44
C PRO A 135 0.33 19.87 -8.47
N GLN A 136 -0.02 18.84 -7.67
CA GLN A 136 0.72 17.58 -7.68
C GLN A 136 0.46 16.77 -8.97
N LEU A 137 -0.75 16.84 -9.52
CA LEU A 137 -1.05 16.19 -10.80
C LEU A 137 -0.23 16.80 -11.93
N LYS A 138 -0.05 18.12 -11.94
CA LYS A 138 0.80 18.81 -12.93
C LYS A 138 2.27 18.41 -12.83
N GLU A 139 2.82 18.38 -11.63
CA GLU A 139 4.19 17.91 -11.40
C GLU A 139 4.38 16.45 -11.85
N THR A 140 3.39 15.60 -11.55
CA THR A 140 3.42 14.19 -11.95
C THR A 140 3.39 14.06 -13.48
N ALA A 141 2.52 14.80 -14.15
CA ALA A 141 2.44 14.79 -15.61
C ALA A 141 3.76 15.24 -16.26
N LEU A 142 4.32 16.35 -15.81
CA LEU A 142 5.60 16.86 -16.32
C LEU A 142 6.74 15.87 -16.10
N GLY A 143 6.82 15.22 -14.93
CA GLY A 143 7.85 14.23 -14.63
C GLY A 143 7.72 12.99 -15.52
N LEU A 144 6.50 12.48 -15.72
CA LEU A 144 6.22 11.36 -16.62
C LEU A 144 6.58 11.69 -18.07
N GLU A 145 6.17 12.83 -18.57
CA GLU A 145 6.49 13.29 -19.94
C GLU A 145 8.00 13.38 -20.16
N ARG A 146 8.73 14.04 -19.24
CA ARG A 146 10.19 14.22 -19.32
C ARG A 146 10.96 12.90 -19.19
N SER A 147 10.37 11.91 -18.51
CA SER A 147 10.99 10.61 -18.39
C SER A 147 11.12 9.90 -19.74
N GLY A 148 10.21 10.15 -20.68
CA GLY A 148 10.15 9.51 -21.98
C GLY A 148 9.74 8.03 -21.95
N HIS A 149 9.43 7.49 -20.77
CA HIS A 149 9.02 6.09 -20.60
C HIS A 149 7.51 5.90 -20.71
N ARG A 150 7.09 4.68 -21.01
CA ARG A 150 5.67 4.31 -21.06
C ARG A 150 5.07 4.29 -19.68
N PHE A 151 3.85 4.82 -19.54
CA PHE A 151 3.14 4.82 -18.27
C PHE A 151 1.65 4.55 -18.42
N LEU A 152 1.09 3.89 -17.41
CA LEU A 152 -0.35 3.83 -17.15
C LEU A 152 -0.60 4.54 -15.81
N TRP A 153 -1.41 5.58 -15.84
CA TRP A 153 -1.64 6.41 -14.66
C TRP A 153 -3.14 6.48 -14.30
N SER A 154 -3.48 5.95 -13.12
CA SER A 154 -4.83 6.09 -12.54
C SER A 154 -4.92 7.44 -11.82
N VAL A 155 -5.70 8.36 -12.34
CA VAL A 155 -5.92 9.71 -11.82
C VAL A 155 -7.27 9.79 -11.15
N ARG A 156 -7.26 10.13 -9.85
CA ARG A 156 -8.45 10.35 -9.06
C ARG A 156 -8.38 11.73 -8.41
N LEU A 157 -9.50 12.46 -8.41
CA LEU A 157 -9.61 13.76 -7.78
C LEU A 157 -10.18 13.63 -6.36
N PRO A 158 -9.76 14.48 -5.41
CA PRO A 158 -10.40 14.56 -4.11
C PRO A 158 -11.92 14.80 -4.28
N SER A 159 -12.73 14.13 -3.43
CA SER A 159 -14.16 14.40 -3.41
C SER A 159 -14.42 15.87 -3.03
N ARG A 160 -15.45 16.44 -3.61
CA ARG A 160 -15.94 17.79 -3.24
C ARG A 160 -16.73 17.81 -1.94
N ASP A 161 -17.18 16.63 -1.49
CA ASP A 161 -17.93 16.46 -0.26
C ASP A 161 -17.00 16.13 0.92
N ASP A 162 -17.38 16.59 2.11
CA ASP A 162 -16.57 16.52 3.34
C ASP A 162 -15.93 15.16 3.61
N GLY A 163 -14.66 15.02 3.29
CA GLY A 163 -13.65 14.08 3.82
C GLY A 163 -13.92 12.57 3.87
N LEU A 164 -15.17 12.10 3.79
CA LEU A 164 -15.56 10.69 3.86
C LEU A 164 -15.95 10.09 2.50
N ALA A 165 -16.26 10.93 1.52
CA ALA A 165 -16.62 10.46 0.18
C ALA A 165 -15.39 9.92 -0.57
N LYS A 166 -15.63 8.96 -1.47
CA LYS A 166 -14.58 8.39 -2.30
C LYS A 166 -14.10 9.40 -3.34
N PRO A 167 -12.80 9.40 -3.72
CA PRO A 167 -12.31 10.16 -4.86
C PRO A 167 -13.12 9.86 -6.12
N THR A 168 -13.29 10.88 -6.96
CA THR A 168 -13.99 10.78 -8.25
C THR A 168 -12.99 10.70 -9.38
N ASP A 169 -13.41 10.14 -10.51
CA ASP A 169 -12.61 10.17 -11.73
C ASP A 169 -12.62 11.59 -12.31
N ALA A 170 -11.53 11.99 -12.94
CA ALA A 170 -11.43 13.30 -13.56
C ALA A 170 -12.24 13.34 -14.87
N GLU A 171 -13.27 14.19 -14.93
CA GLU A 171 -14.10 14.32 -16.13
C GLU A 171 -13.42 15.11 -17.25
N ASN A 172 -12.54 16.05 -16.91
CA ASN A 172 -11.84 16.91 -17.88
C ASN A 172 -10.34 17.02 -17.55
N LEU A 173 -9.57 16.04 -17.99
CA LEU A 173 -8.13 15.98 -17.77
C LEU A 173 -7.37 17.12 -18.46
N GLU A 174 -7.87 17.65 -19.58
CA GLU A 174 -7.22 18.74 -20.33
C GLU A 174 -7.19 20.05 -19.55
N GLU A 175 -8.17 20.27 -18.66
CA GLU A 175 -8.19 21.47 -17.81
C GLU A 175 -7.24 21.35 -16.60
N ILE A 176 -6.99 20.12 -16.15
CA ILE A 176 -6.23 19.84 -14.92
C ILE A 176 -4.75 19.64 -15.21
N LEU A 177 -4.44 18.97 -16.32
CA LEU A 177 -3.06 18.63 -16.70
C LEU A 177 -2.40 19.76 -17.53
N PRO A 178 -1.07 19.75 -17.68
CA PRO A 178 -0.38 20.75 -18.50
C PRO A 178 -0.94 20.77 -19.92
N PRO A 179 -1.13 21.97 -20.52
CA PRO A 179 -1.66 22.10 -21.87
C PRO A 179 -0.92 21.25 -22.90
N GLY A 180 -1.65 20.47 -23.70
CA GLY A 180 -1.10 19.61 -24.73
C GLY A 180 -0.41 18.32 -24.22
N PHE A 181 -0.44 18.04 -22.91
CA PHE A 181 0.20 16.86 -22.32
C PHE A 181 -0.33 15.55 -22.94
N LEU A 182 -1.66 15.41 -23.05
CA LEU A 182 -2.27 14.20 -23.61
C LEU A 182 -1.87 13.96 -25.07
N GLU A 183 -1.69 15.03 -25.84
CA GLU A 183 -1.25 14.93 -27.22
C GLU A 183 0.24 14.51 -27.32
N ARG A 184 1.11 15.18 -26.55
CA ARG A 184 2.56 14.90 -26.56
C ARG A 184 2.90 13.51 -26.02
N THR A 185 2.09 12.95 -25.13
CA THR A 185 2.29 11.60 -24.57
C THR A 185 1.48 10.52 -25.28
N ARG A 186 0.78 10.86 -26.38
CA ARG A 186 0.03 9.90 -27.18
C ARG A 186 0.90 8.72 -27.61
N GLY A 187 0.45 7.50 -27.32
CA GLY A 187 1.19 6.27 -27.68
C GLY A 187 2.20 5.79 -26.65
N ILE A 188 2.66 6.64 -25.73
CA ILE A 188 3.54 6.24 -24.62
C ILE A 188 2.83 6.30 -23.26
N GLY A 189 1.80 7.12 -23.12
CA GLY A 189 1.03 7.29 -21.90
C GLY A 189 -0.44 6.92 -22.07
N MET A 190 -0.99 6.28 -21.04
CA MET A 190 -2.41 6.10 -20.88
C MET A 190 -2.84 6.62 -19.51
N ILE A 191 -3.88 7.46 -19.49
CA ILE A 191 -4.50 7.90 -18.25
C ILE A 191 -5.90 7.29 -18.15
N CYS A 192 -6.22 6.81 -16.96
CA CYS A 192 -7.55 6.27 -16.65
C CYS A 192 -8.03 6.80 -15.30
N GLY A 193 -9.30 6.69 -15.02
CA GLY A 193 -9.87 6.89 -13.70
C GLY A 193 -9.56 5.69 -12.79
N TRP A 194 -10.58 4.91 -12.47
CA TRP A 194 -10.37 3.65 -11.76
C TRP A 194 -9.65 2.61 -12.64
N ALA A 195 -8.62 1.96 -12.09
CA ALA A 195 -7.88 0.90 -12.78
C ALA A 195 -8.11 -0.46 -12.09
N PRO A 196 -8.28 -1.56 -12.86
CA PRO A 196 -8.35 -2.93 -12.32
C PRO A 196 -6.95 -3.38 -11.87
N GLN A 197 -6.51 -2.92 -10.69
CA GLN A 197 -5.12 -2.99 -10.23
C GLN A 197 -4.53 -4.40 -10.30
N VAL A 198 -5.29 -5.43 -9.88
CA VAL A 198 -4.80 -6.82 -9.86
C VAL A 198 -4.51 -7.32 -11.28
N GLU A 199 -5.42 -7.07 -12.22
CA GLU A 199 -5.26 -7.49 -13.62
C GLU A 199 -4.16 -6.70 -14.31
N VAL A 200 -4.05 -5.41 -14.00
CA VAL A 200 -2.95 -4.57 -14.51
C VAL A 200 -1.61 -5.08 -14.01
N LEU A 201 -1.47 -5.35 -12.71
CA LEU A 201 -0.24 -5.91 -12.13
C LEU A 201 0.11 -7.30 -12.66
N ALA A 202 -0.89 -8.09 -13.06
CA ALA A 202 -0.69 -9.39 -13.70
C ALA A 202 -0.20 -9.29 -15.15
N HIS A 203 -0.30 -8.12 -15.79
CA HIS A 203 0.00 -7.96 -17.20
C HIS A 203 1.49 -7.87 -17.48
N LYS A 204 1.96 -8.61 -18.49
CA LYS A 204 3.39 -8.72 -18.87
C LYS A 204 4.08 -7.38 -19.19
N ALA A 205 3.32 -6.38 -19.64
CA ALA A 205 3.85 -5.06 -20.00
C ALA A 205 4.27 -4.24 -18.77
N ILE A 206 3.71 -4.54 -17.58
CA ILE A 206 4.03 -3.77 -16.36
C ILE A 206 5.42 -4.15 -15.86
N GLY A 207 6.29 -3.16 -15.78
CA GLY A 207 7.64 -3.29 -15.29
C GLY A 207 7.82 -2.81 -13.84
N TRP A 208 7.09 -1.76 -13.46
CA TRP A 208 7.16 -1.12 -12.15
C TRP A 208 5.80 -0.59 -11.69
N PHE A 209 5.65 -0.47 -10.38
CA PHE A 209 4.44 0.05 -9.75
C PHE A 209 4.78 1.21 -8.80
N VAL A 210 4.40 2.42 -9.17
CA VAL A 210 4.43 3.56 -8.23
C VAL A 210 3.21 3.48 -7.36
N SER A 211 3.43 3.15 -6.08
CA SER A 211 2.37 2.78 -5.14
C SER A 211 2.35 3.67 -3.90
N HIS A 212 1.13 3.90 -3.39
CA HIS A 212 0.94 4.50 -2.05
C HIS A 212 1.37 3.59 -0.89
N CYS A 213 1.83 2.37 -1.16
CA CYS A 213 2.28 1.40 -0.16
C CYS A 213 1.19 0.95 0.83
N GLY A 214 -0.10 0.98 0.45
CA GLY A 214 -1.15 0.27 1.18
C GLY A 214 -0.87 -1.23 1.15
N TRP A 215 -1.13 -1.93 2.28
CA TRP A 215 -0.67 -3.31 2.43
C TRP A 215 -1.21 -4.26 1.35
N ASN A 216 -2.49 -4.14 0.97
CA ASN A 216 -3.05 -4.96 -0.11
C ASN A 216 -2.33 -4.75 -1.44
N SER A 217 -2.03 -3.49 -1.79
CA SER A 217 -1.30 -3.17 -3.02
C SER A 217 0.14 -3.73 -3.02
N ILE A 218 0.79 -3.76 -1.86
CA ILE A 218 2.09 -4.43 -1.69
C ILE A 218 1.94 -5.94 -1.94
N LEU A 219 0.96 -6.58 -1.32
CA LEU A 219 0.72 -8.02 -1.48
C LEU A 219 0.40 -8.40 -2.94
N GLU A 220 -0.43 -7.61 -3.63
CA GLU A 220 -0.76 -7.80 -5.03
C GLU A 220 0.48 -7.65 -5.92
N SER A 221 1.27 -6.61 -5.69
CA SER A 221 2.51 -6.36 -6.43
C SER A 221 3.54 -7.49 -6.25
N LEU A 222 3.78 -7.92 -5.02
CA LEU A 222 4.68 -9.03 -4.71
C LEU A 222 4.18 -10.35 -5.32
N TRP A 223 2.87 -10.59 -5.30
CA TRP A 223 2.29 -11.80 -5.92
C TRP A 223 2.56 -11.87 -7.42
N HIS A 224 2.46 -10.75 -8.12
CA HIS A 224 2.70 -10.68 -9.55
C HIS A 224 4.19 -10.45 -9.91
N GLY A 225 5.05 -10.30 -8.91
CA GLY A 225 6.49 -10.09 -9.12
C GLY A 225 6.83 -8.71 -9.68
N VAL A 226 5.97 -7.71 -9.45
CA VAL A 226 6.16 -6.33 -9.90
C VAL A 226 6.81 -5.51 -8.78
N PRO A 227 8.00 -4.95 -8.95
CA PRO A 227 8.65 -4.14 -7.94
C PRO A 227 7.96 -2.78 -7.76
N ILE A 228 8.02 -2.26 -6.52
CA ILE A 228 7.37 -1.01 -6.12
C ILE A 228 8.37 0.14 -6.05
N ALA A 229 7.94 1.32 -6.53
CA ALA A 229 8.50 2.61 -6.14
C ALA A 229 7.55 3.25 -5.12
N THR A 230 8.07 3.62 -3.95
CA THR A 230 7.24 4.02 -2.81
C THR A 230 6.83 5.48 -2.89
N TRP A 231 5.52 5.75 -2.69
CA TRP A 231 4.97 7.09 -2.52
C TRP A 231 3.79 7.06 -1.54
N PRO A 232 4.06 6.88 -0.23
CA PRO A 232 3.01 6.75 0.79
C PRO A 232 2.22 8.05 0.93
N LEU A 233 0.95 7.95 1.32
CA LEU A 233 0.03 9.09 1.46
C LEU A 233 -0.43 9.30 2.90
N TYR A 234 -0.92 8.25 3.58
CA TYR A 234 -1.54 8.32 4.90
C TYR A 234 -1.49 6.97 5.65
N ALA A 235 -2.04 6.95 6.87
CA ALA A 235 -2.15 5.77 7.74
C ALA A 235 -0.79 5.10 8.04
N GLU A 236 -0.68 3.78 7.83
CA GLU A 236 0.53 3.00 8.04
C GLU A 236 1.46 2.94 6.81
N GLN A 237 1.12 3.63 5.73
CA GLN A 237 1.80 3.52 4.45
C GLN A 237 3.27 3.95 4.52
N GLN A 238 3.61 4.92 5.36
CA GLN A 238 5.00 5.35 5.57
C GLN A 238 5.84 4.24 6.20
N THR A 239 5.31 3.54 7.21
CA THR A 239 6.00 2.40 7.83
C THR A 239 6.12 1.23 6.87
N ASN A 240 5.09 0.98 6.03
CA ASN A 240 5.14 -0.03 4.99
C ASN A 240 6.22 0.29 3.95
N ALA A 241 6.27 1.55 3.49
CA ALA A 241 7.29 2.01 2.54
C ALA A 241 8.70 1.85 3.12
N PHE A 242 8.90 2.27 4.36
CA PHE A 242 10.18 2.12 5.06
C PHE A 242 10.61 0.65 5.14
N GLN A 243 9.72 -0.24 5.57
CA GLN A 243 10.02 -1.67 5.66
C GLN A 243 10.39 -2.27 4.30
N MET A 244 9.60 -1.97 3.27
CA MET A 244 9.84 -2.48 1.92
C MET A 244 11.20 -2.04 1.37
N VAL A 245 11.62 -0.81 1.63
CA VAL A 245 12.88 -0.25 1.12
C VAL A 245 14.06 -0.64 2.00
N ARG A 246 13.96 -0.39 3.32
CA ARG A 246 15.11 -0.46 4.25
C ARG A 246 15.31 -1.84 4.86
N ASP A 247 14.23 -2.53 5.26
CA ASP A 247 14.35 -3.81 5.93
C ASP A 247 14.39 -4.99 4.96
N LEU A 248 13.56 -4.95 3.91
CA LEU A 248 13.36 -6.06 3.01
C LEU A 248 14.10 -5.92 1.66
N GLY A 249 14.41 -4.69 1.23
CA GLY A 249 15.02 -4.42 -0.07
C GLY A 249 14.14 -4.85 -1.26
N LEU A 250 12.80 -4.76 -1.10
CA LEU A 250 11.79 -5.18 -2.08
C LEU A 250 11.14 -4.01 -2.82
N ALA A 251 11.57 -2.79 -2.52
CA ALA A 251 11.08 -1.58 -3.17
C ALA A 251 12.20 -0.57 -3.34
N VAL A 252 11.99 0.39 -4.25
CA VAL A 252 12.85 1.55 -4.44
C VAL A 252 12.18 2.78 -3.82
N GLU A 253 12.97 3.62 -3.16
CA GLU A 253 12.48 4.86 -2.59
C GLU A 253 12.28 5.92 -3.68
N LEU A 254 11.00 6.31 -3.91
CA LEU A 254 10.69 7.60 -4.49
C LEU A 254 10.45 8.60 -3.35
N LYS A 255 9.58 8.26 -2.42
CA LYS A 255 9.38 8.94 -1.14
C LYS A 255 9.06 7.90 -0.04
N ILE A 256 9.48 8.18 1.20
CA ILE A 256 9.10 7.41 2.40
C ILE A 256 8.28 8.29 3.36
N ASN A 257 8.65 9.56 3.46
CA ASN A 257 8.12 10.50 4.46
C ASN A 257 7.02 11.43 3.92
N TYR A 258 6.57 11.24 2.67
CA TYR A 258 5.49 12.06 2.11
C TYR A 258 4.17 11.82 2.86
N ARG A 259 3.41 12.89 3.05
CA ARG A 259 2.06 12.85 3.65
C ARG A 259 1.11 13.70 2.83
N LEU A 260 -0.01 13.13 2.49
CA LEU A 260 -1.08 13.87 1.82
C LEU A 260 -1.58 15.01 2.73
N GLY A 261 -1.77 16.19 2.16
CA GLY A 261 -2.21 17.37 2.92
C GLY A 261 -1.11 18.11 3.68
N SER A 262 0.15 17.68 3.60
CA SER A 262 1.30 18.39 4.22
C SER A 262 1.69 19.69 3.51
N GLY A 263 1.14 19.95 2.33
CA GLY A 263 1.58 21.05 1.46
C GLY A 263 2.86 20.78 0.66
N ALA A 264 3.56 19.67 0.94
CA ALA A 264 4.74 19.26 0.18
C ALA A 264 4.33 18.73 -1.20
N LEU A 265 5.12 19.09 -2.22
CA LEU A 265 4.98 18.53 -3.56
C LEU A 265 6.18 17.61 -3.85
N VAL A 266 5.91 16.54 -4.57
CA VAL A 266 6.94 15.76 -5.27
C VAL A 266 7.06 16.38 -6.65
N ILE A 267 8.17 17.05 -6.90
CA ILE A 267 8.37 17.85 -8.10
C ILE A 267 8.69 16.99 -9.33
N ALA A 268 8.43 17.53 -10.50
CA ALA A 268 8.60 16.84 -11.78
C ALA A 268 9.99 16.23 -11.97
N GLU A 269 11.05 16.93 -11.53
CA GLU A 269 12.42 16.45 -11.62
C GLU A 269 12.67 15.19 -10.79
N GLU A 270 12.10 15.11 -9.59
CA GLU A 270 12.20 13.92 -8.73
C GLU A 270 11.49 12.73 -9.36
N ILE A 271 10.31 12.95 -9.94
CA ILE A 271 9.51 11.92 -10.61
C ILE A 271 10.22 11.43 -11.88
N GLU A 272 10.70 12.36 -12.72
CA GLU A 272 11.48 12.06 -13.91
C GLU A 272 12.68 11.18 -13.57
N LYS A 273 13.48 11.60 -12.60
CA LYS A 273 14.68 10.87 -12.15
C LYS A 273 14.33 9.49 -11.64
N ALA A 274 13.26 9.38 -10.82
CA ALA A 274 12.81 8.10 -10.29
C ALA A 274 12.38 7.15 -11.42
N VAL A 275 11.53 7.60 -12.33
CA VAL A 275 11.04 6.77 -13.45
C VAL A 275 12.19 6.30 -14.34
N LYS A 276 13.13 7.17 -14.69
CA LYS A 276 14.33 6.80 -15.46
C LYS A 276 15.15 5.74 -14.72
N CYS A 277 15.44 5.95 -13.45
CA CYS A 277 16.19 4.99 -12.63
C CYS A 277 15.50 3.62 -12.55
N LEU A 278 14.17 3.59 -12.46
CA LEU A 278 13.38 2.37 -12.41
C LEU A 278 13.45 1.58 -13.73
N MET A 279 13.43 2.29 -14.85
CA MET A 279 13.34 1.67 -16.18
C MET A 279 14.70 1.30 -16.77
N GLU A 280 15.78 1.94 -16.31
CA GLU A 280 17.13 1.69 -16.74
C GLU A 280 17.79 0.59 -15.91
N GLY A 281 17.65 -0.67 -16.34
CA GLY A 281 18.52 -1.74 -15.88
C GLY A 281 17.92 -2.85 -15.05
N ASP A 282 18.75 -3.87 -14.87
CA ASP A 282 18.46 -5.09 -14.09
C ASP A 282 18.74 -4.76 -12.61
N SER A 283 17.69 -4.41 -11.86
CA SER A 283 17.86 -4.01 -10.47
C SER A 283 17.84 -5.23 -9.55
N GLU A 284 18.68 -5.24 -8.53
CA GLU A 284 18.67 -6.26 -7.47
C GLU A 284 17.30 -6.34 -6.78
N VAL A 285 16.58 -5.22 -6.71
CA VAL A 285 15.19 -5.17 -6.21
C VAL A 285 14.26 -6.04 -7.06
N ARG A 286 14.36 -5.98 -8.39
CA ARG A 286 13.54 -6.77 -9.29
C ARG A 286 13.76 -8.27 -9.07
N LYS A 287 15.01 -8.69 -8.91
CA LYS A 287 15.37 -10.08 -8.63
C LYS A 287 14.78 -10.56 -7.31
N ARG A 288 14.95 -9.77 -6.23
CA ARG A 288 14.40 -10.09 -4.90
C ARG A 288 12.88 -10.16 -4.90
N VAL A 289 12.21 -9.26 -5.63
CA VAL A 289 10.75 -9.27 -5.76
C VAL A 289 10.27 -10.52 -6.48
N LYS A 290 10.99 -10.98 -7.52
CA LYS A 290 10.69 -12.24 -8.20
C LYS A 290 10.81 -13.44 -7.25
N GLU A 291 11.90 -13.53 -6.50
CA GLU A 291 12.10 -14.59 -5.48
C GLU A 291 10.99 -14.53 -4.40
N MET A 292 10.60 -13.32 -3.97
CA MET A 292 9.52 -13.14 -3.00
C MET A 292 8.16 -13.55 -3.58
N SER A 293 7.91 -13.32 -4.87
CA SER A 293 6.72 -13.78 -5.57
C SER A 293 6.60 -15.32 -5.51
N GLU A 294 7.68 -16.02 -5.76
CA GLU A 294 7.73 -17.49 -5.68
C GLU A 294 7.43 -17.95 -4.25
N LYS A 295 8.12 -17.40 -3.25
CA LYS A 295 7.88 -17.71 -1.83
C LYS A 295 6.43 -17.40 -1.39
N SER A 296 5.84 -16.32 -1.90
CA SER A 296 4.46 -15.96 -1.56
C SER A 296 3.44 -16.98 -2.08
N ARG A 297 3.73 -17.64 -3.19
CA ARG A 297 2.91 -18.73 -3.75
C ARG A 297 3.08 -20.03 -2.97
N GLU A 298 4.33 -20.35 -2.61
CA GLU A 298 4.64 -21.52 -1.78
C GLU A 298 3.98 -21.43 -0.39
N ALA A 299 3.89 -20.23 0.18
CA ALA A 299 3.33 -20.06 1.52
C ALA A 299 1.85 -20.47 1.64
N VAL A 300 1.06 -20.45 0.55
CA VAL A 300 -0.40 -20.67 0.57
C VAL A 300 -0.82 -22.07 0.08
N ILE A 301 0.09 -22.86 -0.45
CA ILE A 301 -0.19 -24.26 -0.84
C ILE A 301 -0.02 -25.20 0.36
N GLU A 302 -0.45 -26.44 0.24
CA GLU A 302 -0.29 -27.48 1.26
C GLU A 302 1.18 -27.61 1.70
N GLY A 303 1.40 -27.60 3.02
CA GLY A 303 2.75 -27.57 3.63
C GLY A 303 3.36 -26.17 3.77
N GLY A 304 2.79 -25.14 3.16
CA GLY A 304 3.25 -23.76 3.28
C GLY A 304 2.92 -23.10 4.63
N SER A 305 3.66 -22.06 4.96
CA SER A 305 3.56 -21.40 6.27
C SER A 305 2.19 -20.78 6.56
N SER A 306 1.59 -20.12 5.58
CA SER A 306 0.25 -19.52 5.70
C SER A 306 -0.85 -20.57 5.75
N TYR A 307 -0.70 -21.65 4.95
CA TYR A 307 -1.60 -22.80 4.98
C TYR A 307 -1.63 -23.45 6.36
N ALA A 308 -0.46 -23.77 6.91
CA ALA A 308 -0.33 -24.38 8.24
C ALA A 308 -0.87 -23.45 9.35
N SER A 309 -0.64 -22.15 9.24
CA SER A 309 -1.14 -21.17 10.23
C SER A 309 -2.65 -21.03 10.18
N LEU A 310 -3.27 -21.07 9.00
CA LEU A 310 -4.73 -21.10 8.85
C LEU A 310 -5.32 -22.36 9.47
N GLY A 311 -4.66 -23.52 9.28
CA GLY A 311 -5.06 -24.78 9.94
C GLY A 311 -5.12 -24.62 11.47
N ARG A 312 -4.07 -24.09 12.09
CA ARG A 312 -4.02 -23.83 13.53
C ARG A 312 -5.11 -22.85 14.00
N LEU A 313 -5.40 -21.81 13.20
CA LEU A 313 -6.51 -20.90 13.50
C LEU A 313 -7.85 -21.64 13.50
N ILE A 314 -8.12 -22.46 12.49
CA ILE A 314 -9.36 -23.26 12.39
C ILE A 314 -9.49 -24.20 13.59
N GLU A 315 -8.42 -24.93 13.95
CA GLU A 315 -8.41 -25.80 15.14
C GLU A 315 -8.72 -25.02 16.42
N ALA A 316 -8.10 -23.85 16.62
CA ALA A 316 -8.39 -23.00 17.78
C ALA A 316 -9.84 -22.49 17.78
N MET A 317 -10.40 -22.15 16.63
CA MET A 317 -11.81 -21.74 16.51
C MET A 317 -12.75 -22.91 16.85
N MET A 318 -12.48 -24.10 16.33
CA MET A 318 -13.27 -25.30 16.61
C MET A 318 -13.23 -25.69 18.10
N ALA A 319 -12.06 -25.61 18.74
CA ALA A 319 -11.91 -25.85 20.16
C ALA A 319 -12.77 -24.91 21.03
N ASN A 320 -12.88 -23.64 20.63
CA ASN A 320 -13.69 -22.64 21.32
C ASN A 320 -15.21 -22.88 21.16
N VAL A 321 -15.65 -23.53 20.09
CA VAL A 321 -17.08 -23.88 19.86
C VAL A 321 -17.49 -25.07 20.68
N THR A 322 -16.59 -26.00 21.00
CA THR A 322 -16.86 -27.24 21.72
C THR A 322 -16.87 -27.09 23.23
N VAL A 323 -16.44 -25.94 23.78
CA VAL A 323 -16.52 -25.68 25.23
C VAL A 323 -17.95 -25.20 25.57
N PRO A 324 -18.76 -25.97 26.35
CA PRO A 324 -20.07 -25.49 26.78
C PRO A 324 -19.90 -24.20 27.59
N ALA A 325 -20.73 -23.20 27.31
CA ALA A 325 -20.77 -21.99 28.11
C ALA A 325 -20.88 -22.39 29.60
N ARG A 326 -19.87 -22.07 30.40
CA ARG A 326 -19.95 -22.23 31.85
C ARG A 326 -21.14 -21.40 32.33
N LYS A 327 -22.16 -22.10 32.88
CA LYS A 327 -23.33 -21.50 33.50
C LYS A 327 -22.95 -20.59 34.67
#